data_560161d94f0f4b33e76c9f033170ea7a
#
_entry.id   560161d94f0f4b33e76c9f033170ea7a
#
_cell.length_a   1.000
_cell.length_b   1.000
_cell.length_c   1.000
_cell.angle_alpha   90.00
_cell.angle_beta   90.00
_cell.angle_gamma   90.00
#
_symmetry.space_group_name_H-M   'P 1'
#
loop_
_entity.id
_entity.type
_entity.pdbx_description
1 polymer ?
#
loop_
_entity_poly.entity_id
_entity_poly.type
_entity_poly.pdbx_seq_one_letter_code
_entity_poly.pdbx_strand_id
1 'polypeptide(L)'
;NDPEGYIRVVASPGGSGAIKLAMYNYTNENDVVLVSDWYWSPYGIIGEETKRGVENYALFDESGNFNIDSYSEKFTEILNRQGRIFTIINSPGNNPTGYSLSDEDWDKVLDLAKEAAKDKDKKIVFLVDVAYIDFVRDDDASRKFFKKFGNLPSNILTIVAFSMSKGFTAYGMRMGAAIGISSDEDIAE
;
A
#
# COMPACT_ATOMS: atom_id res chain seq x y z
N ASN A 1 8.84 -17.42 1.11
CA ASN A 1 7.63 -16.56 1.18
C ASN A 1 7.53 -15.58 0.01
N ASP A 2 8.24 -15.86 -1.08
CA ASP A 2 8.26 -14.95 -2.22
C ASP A 2 6.92 -15.03 -2.98
N PRO A 3 6.33 -13.89 -3.37
CA PRO A 3 5.17 -13.86 -4.24
C PRO A 3 5.55 -14.37 -5.64
N GLU A 4 4.61 -15.03 -6.31
CA GLU A 4 4.80 -15.42 -7.71
C GLU A 4 4.62 -14.20 -8.62
N GLY A 5 5.49 -14.05 -9.63
CA GLY A 5 5.46 -12.94 -10.59
C GLY A 5 6.82 -12.25 -10.71
N TYR A 6 6.80 -11.04 -11.24
CA TYR A 6 7.99 -10.22 -11.41
C TYR A 6 8.18 -9.33 -10.19
N ILE A 7 9.39 -9.38 -9.62
CA ILE A 7 9.78 -8.55 -8.48
C ILE A 7 10.93 -7.65 -8.92
N ARG A 8 10.79 -6.36 -8.69
CA ARG A 8 11.84 -5.36 -8.93
C ARG A 8 12.06 -4.53 -7.68
N VAL A 9 13.32 -4.19 -7.44
CA VAL A 9 13.72 -3.46 -6.23
C VAL A 9 14.52 -2.23 -6.61
N VAL A 10 14.10 -1.08 -6.09
CA VAL A 10 14.80 0.18 -6.27
C VAL A 10 15.17 0.76 -4.90
N ALA A 11 16.43 1.13 -4.71
CA ALA A 11 16.87 1.81 -3.50
C ALA A 11 16.20 3.18 -3.37
N SER A 12 15.84 3.55 -2.15
CA SER A 12 15.18 4.83 -1.85
C SER A 12 15.77 5.51 -0.62
N PRO A 13 15.65 6.85 -0.50
CA PRO A 13 16.07 7.58 0.69
C PRO A 13 15.09 7.36 1.86
N GLY A 14 15.14 6.14 2.44
CA GLY A 14 14.22 5.65 3.45
C GLY A 14 12.85 5.29 2.90
N GLY A 15 11.96 4.79 3.77
CA GLY A 15 10.58 4.47 3.40
C GLY A 15 9.81 5.68 2.85
N SER A 16 10.04 6.88 3.41
CA SER A 16 9.41 8.12 2.92
C SER A 16 9.75 8.42 1.46
N GLY A 17 11.01 8.12 1.04
CA GLY A 17 11.42 8.27 -0.35
C GLY A 17 10.72 7.25 -1.26
N ALA A 18 10.58 6.01 -0.82
CA ALA A 18 9.82 4.99 -1.56
C ALA A 18 8.37 5.42 -1.77
N ILE A 19 7.71 5.93 -0.70
CA ILE A 19 6.32 6.41 -0.75
C ILE A 19 6.19 7.59 -1.71
N LYS A 20 7.08 8.60 -1.61
CA LYS A 20 7.05 9.78 -2.48
C LYS A 20 7.25 9.41 -3.94
N LEU A 21 8.23 8.58 -4.25
CA LEU A 21 8.50 8.13 -5.62
C LEU A 21 7.33 7.33 -6.18
N ALA A 22 6.76 6.40 -5.40
CA ALA A 22 5.60 5.64 -5.83
C ALA A 22 4.39 6.53 -6.08
N MET A 23 4.05 7.42 -5.14
CA MET A 23 2.93 8.34 -5.30
C MET A 23 3.11 9.23 -6.53
N TYR A 24 4.31 9.77 -6.76
CA TYR A 24 4.59 10.65 -7.89
C TYR A 24 4.47 9.92 -9.24
N ASN A 25 4.99 8.70 -9.34
CA ASN A 25 5.07 7.99 -10.62
C ASN A 25 3.77 7.28 -11.02
N TYR A 26 2.95 6.86 -10.05
CA TYR A 26 1.76 6.04 -10.31
C TYR A 26 0.44 6.77 -10.13
N THR A 27 0.48 8.09 -9.96
CA THR A 27 -0.70 8.97 -9.93
C THR A 27 -0.47 10.20 -10.81
N ASN A 28 -1.55 10.83 -11.24
CA ASN A 28 -1.49 12.13 -11.93
C ASN A 28 -1.57 13.30 -10.94
N GLU A 29 -1.20 14.52 -11.39
CA GLU A 29 -1.53 15.74 -10.65
C GLU A 29 -3.05 15.84 -10.46
N ASN A 30 -3.47 16.24 -9.27
CA ASN A 30 -4.84 16.34 -8.79
C ASN A 30 -5.57 15.01 -8.57
N ASP A 31 -4.93 13.86 -8.78
CA ASP A 31 -5.47 12.60 -8.28
C ASP A 31 -5.50 12.61 -6.75
N VAL A 32 -6.38 11.82 -6.19
CA VAL A 32 -6.41 11.56 -4.75
C VAL A 32 -5.88 10.17 -4.44
N VAL A 33 -5.21 10.06 -3.31
CA VAL A 33 -4.67 8.83 -2.74
C VAL A 33 -5.56 8.40 -1.59
N LEU A 34 -5.91 7.13 -1.55
CA LEU A 34 -6.73 6.57 -0.47
C LEU A 34 -5.85 6.11 0.69
N VAL A 35 -6.15 6.60 1.90
CA VAL A 35 -5.51 6.18 3.15
C VAL A 35 -6.57 5.97 4.23
N SER A 36 -6.23 5.32 5.36
CA SER A 36 -7.14 5.28 6.51
C SER A 36 -7.26 6.66 7.17
N ASP A 37 -8.28 6.89 7.98
CA ASP A 37 -8.41 8.09 8.82
C ASP A 37 -7.34 8.14 9.93
N TRP A 38 -6.81 6.96 10.33
CA TRP A 38 -5.67 6.81 11.23
C TRP A 38 -4.39 6.54 10.43
N TYR A 39 -3.81 7.59 9.85
CA TYR A 39 -2.62 7.47 9.01
C TYR A 39 -1.44 8.30 9.54
N TRP A 40 -0.24 7.93 9.10
CA TRP A 40 0.97 8.68 9.37
C TRP A 40 0.94 10.02 8.59
N SER A 41 0.83 11.14 9.33
CA SER A 41 0.58 12.48 8.76
C SER A 41 1.48 12.88 7.58
N PRO A 42 2.75 12.44 7.46
CA PRO A 42 3.54 12.75 6.28
C PRO A 42 2.99 12.24 4.95
N TYR A 43 2.05 11.28 4.90
CA TYR A 43 1.40 10.94 3.63
C TYR A 43 0.66 12.15 3.02
N GLY A 44 0.00 12.94 3.87
CA GLY A 44 -0.66 14.19 3.43
C GLY A 44 0.35 15.23 2.93
N ILE A 45 1.46 15.39 3.65
CA ILE A 45 2.53 16.32 3.25
C ILE A 45 3.14 15.93 1.89
N ILE A 46 3.41 14.64 1.70
CA ILE A 46 3.91 14.11 0.42
C ILE A 46 2.87 14.35 -0.69
N GLY A 47 1.59 14.14 -0.39
CA GLY A 47 0.49 14.43 -1.31
C GLY A 47 0.50 15.89 -1.76
N GLU A 48 0.53 16.83 -0.82
CA GLU A 48 0.59 18.27 -1.10
C GLU A 48 1.82 18.64 -1.94
N GLU A 49 3.01 18.18 -1.55
CA GLU A 49 4.26 18.43 -2.30
C GLU A 49 4.21 17.92 -3.73
N THR A 50 3.50 16.82 -3.96
CA THR A 50 3.38 16.20 -5.29
C THR A 50 2.10 16.61 -6.02
N LYS A 51 1.31 17.52 -5.46
CA LYS A 51 0.00 17.99 -5.96
C LYS A 51 -1.04 16.85 -6.07
N ARG A 52 -1.09 15.97 -5.08
CA ARG A 52 -2.06 14.91 -4.93
C ARG A 52 -2.89 15.15 -3.68
N GLY A 53 -4.19 14.89 -3.77
CA GLY A 53 -5.06 14.92 -2.61
C GLY A 53 -4.94 13.62 -1.78
N VAL A 54 -5.46 13.67 -0.57
CA VAL A 54 -5.64 12.48 0.29
C VAL A 54 -7.10 12.40 0.68
N GLU A 55 -7.72 11.24 0.48
CA GLU A 55 -9.06 10.91 0.98
C GLU A 55 -9.00 9.74 1.94
N ASN A 56 -9.90 9.73 2.91
CA ASN A 56 -9.85 8.79 4.01
C ASN A 56 -11.03 7.81 3.98
N TYR A 57 -10.75 6.57 4.38
CA TYR A 57 -11.74 5.60 4.84
C TYR A 57 -11.63 5.42 6.35
N ALA A 58 -12.71 5.07 7.03
CA ALA A 58 -12.66 4.73 8.45
C ALA A 58 -11.93 3.40 8.63
N LEU A 59 -10.80 3.40 9.37
CA LEU A 59 -9.98 2.19 9.59
C LEU A 59 -10.74 1.12 10.35
N PHE A 60 -11.54 1.54 11.34
CA PHE A 60 -12.24 0.65 12.24
C PHE A 60 -13.75 0.73 12.08
N ASP A 61 -14.39 -0.42 12.18
CA ASP A 61 -15.84 -0.53 12.39
C ASP A 61 -16.20 -0.26 13.86
N GLU A 62 -17.50 -0.32 14.19
CA GLU A 62 -18.01 -0.10 15.56
C GLU A 62 -17.48 -1.16 16.56
N SER A 63 -17.01 -2.30 16.07
CA SER A 63 -16.44 -3.39 16.88
C SER A 63 -14.93 -3.31 17.02
N GLY A 64 -14.27 -2.34 16.36
CA GLY A 64 -12.82 -2.16 16.36
C GLY A 64 -12.08 -3.08 15.39
N ASN A 65 -12.76 -3.72 14.45
CA ASN A 65 -12.16 -4.51 13.38
C ASN A 65 -11.90 -3.62 12.15
N PHE A 66 -11.12 -4.15 11.19
CA PHE A 66 -10.93 -3.47 9.91
C PHE A 66 -12.25 -3.23 9.20
N ASN A 67 -12.53 -1.98 8.87
CA ASN A 67 -13.77 -1.56 8.24
C ASN A 67 -13.71 -1.73 6.72
N ILE A 68 -13.91 -2.97 6.27
CA ILE A 68 -13.89 -3.29 4.84
C ILE A 68 -15.00 -2.56 4.06
N ASP A 69 -16.13 -2.27 4.68
CA ASP A 69 -17.24 -1.58 4.01
C ASP A 69 -16.85 -0.14 3.67
N SER A 70 -16.29 0.61 4.64
CA SER A 70 -15.79 1.96 4.41
C SER A 70 -14.64 1.98 3.39
N TYR A 71 -13.72 1.01 3.48
CA TYR A 71 -12.65 0.87 2.51
C TYR A 71 -13.19 0.63 1.10
N SER A 72 -14.13 -0.31 0.94
CA SER A 72 -14.71 -0.70 -0.35
C SER A 72 -15.48 0.45 -1.01
N GLU A 73 -16.24 1.20 -0.21
CA GLU A 73 -16.98 2.38 -0.68
C GLU A 73 -16.01 3.41 -1.27
N LYS A 74 -15.00 3.82 -0.50
CA LYS A 74 -14.02 4.83 -0.92
C LYS A 74 -13.13 4.37 -2.06
N PHE A 75 -12.70 3.12 -2.03
CA PHE A 75 -11.93 2.50 -3.11
C PHE A 75 -12.70 2.57 -4.43
N THR A 76 -13.97 2.16 -4.42
CA THR A 76 -14.81 2.13 -5.62
C THR A 76 -15.14 3.54 -6.12
N GLU A 77 -15.45 4.47 -5.22
CA GLU A 77 -15.72 5.88 -5.54
C GLU A 77 -14.54 6.51 -6.28
N ILE A 78 -13.33 6.41 -5.69
CA ILE A 78 -12.11 7.00 -6.25
C ILE A 78 -11.74 6.34 -7.58
N LEU A 79 -11.75 4.99 -7.63
CA LEU A 79 -11.43 4.25 -8.84
C LEU A 79 -12.35 4.61 -10.01
N ASN A 80 -13.65 4.78 -9.75
CA ASN A 80 -14.60 5.17 -10.79
C ASN A 80 -14.42 6.62 -11.24
N ARG A 81 -14.08 7.52 -10.32
CA ARG A 81 -13.86 8.93 -10.61
C ARG A 81 -12.58 9.18 -11.42
N GLN A 82 -11.49 8.46 -11.10
CA GLN A 82 -10.15 8.72 -11.66
C GLN A 82 -9.72 7.71 -12.72
N GLY A 83 -10.42 6.55 -12.86
CA GLY A 83 -9.98 5.43 -13.69
C GLY A 83 -8.79 4.67 -13.09
N ARG A 84 -8.27 5.12 -11.97
CA ARG A 84 -7.18 4.53 -11.20
C ARG A 84 -7.38 4.71 -9.72
N ILE A 85 -6.72 3.86 -8.94
CA ILE A 85 -6.61 4.06 -7.51
C ILE A 85 -5.18 3.80 -7.05
N PHE A 86 -4.68 4.68 -6.18
CA PHE A 86 -3.48 4.49 -5.40
C PHE A 86 -3.90 4.47 -3.92
N THR A 87 -3.71 3.35 -3.26
CA THR A 87 -4.07 3.20 -1.85
C THR A 87 -2.84 2.86 -1.01
N ILE A 88 -2.69 3.53 0.13
CA ILE A 88 -1.62 3.25 1.08
C ILE A 88 -2.20 2.47 2.25
N ILE A 89 -1.64 1.30 2.48
CA ILE A 89 -1.97 0.44 3.62
C ILE A 89 -0.70 0.29 4.46
N ASN A 90 -0.70 0.89 5.65
CA ASN A 90 0.39 0.74 6.60
C ASN A 90 0.09 -0.47 7.49
N SER A 91 0.63 -1.61 7.08
CA SER A 91 0.47 -2.91 7.74
C SER A 91 1.65 -3.82 7.39
N PRO A 92 2.18 -4.56 8.38
CA PRO A 92 1.73 -4.66 9.76
C PRO A 92 2.22 -3.48 10.62
N GLY A 93 1.51 -3.27 11.74
CA GLY A 93 1.91 -2.25 12.73
C GLY A 93 1.62 -0.82 12.29
N ASN A 94 0.36 -0.54 11.91
CA ASN A 94 -0.08 0.81 11.51
C ASN A 94 0.39 1.89 12.50
N ASN A 95 0.92 2.98 11.98
CA ASN A 95 1.19 4.18 12.75
C ASN A 95 0.03 5.18 12.57
N PRO A 96 -0.77 5.51 13.63
CA PRO A 96 -0.38 5.41 15.05
C PRO A 96 -1.01 4.26 15.86
N THR A 97 -1.85 3.41 15.27
CA THR A 97 -2.72 2.52 16.04
C THR A 97 -2.06 1.19 16.46
N GLY A 98 -0.98 0.79 15.80
CA GLY A 98 -0.38 -0.54 15.97
C GLY A 98 -1.17 -1.67 15.31
N TYR A 99 -2.29 -1.37 14.64
CA TYR A 99 -3.13 -2.36 13.99
C TYR A 99 -2.40 -3.06 12.84
N SER A 100 -2.68 -4.33 12.66
CA SER A 100 -2.18 -5.11 11.52
C SER A 100 -3.36 -5.82 10.86
N LEU A 101 -3.49 -5.69 9.55
CA LEU A 101 -4.50 -6.43 8.81
C LEU A 101 -4.28 -7.92 8.97
N SER A 102 -5.35 -8.65 9.27
CA SER A 102 -5.35 -10.12 9.29
C SER A 102 -5.25 -10.69 7.86
N ASP A 103 -4.98 -11.99 7.77
CA ASP A 103 -5.01 -12.68 6.48
C ASP A 103 -6.38 -12.57 5.80
N GLU A 104 -7.46 -12.59 6.58
CA GLU A 104 -8.84 -12.44 6.10
C GLU A 104 -9.13 -11.02 5.60
N ASP A 105 -8.59 -9.99 6.28
CA ASP A 105 -8.71 -8.61 5.84
C ASP A 105 -7.99 -8.39 4.50
N TRP A 106 -6.78 -8.94 4.37
CA TRP A 106 -6.05 -8.91 3.11
C TRP A 106 -6.81 -9.62 1.98
N ASP A 107 -7.44 -10.77 2.26
CA ASP A 107 -8.24 -11.47 1.26
C ASP A 107 -9.41 -10.60 0.78
N LYS A 108 -10.14 -9.96 1.68
CA LYS A 108 -11.25 -9.05 1.34
C LYS A 108 -10.78 -7.86 0.48
N VAL A 109 -9.66 -7.23 0.86
CA VAL A 109 -9.06 -6.11 0.11
C VAL A 109 -8.65 -6.53 -1.29
N LEU A 110 -7.98 -7.67 -1.41
CA LEU A 110 -7.49 -8.17 -2.70
C LEU A 110 -8.63 -8.71 -3.58
N ASP A 111 -9.66 -9.30 -3.01
CA ASP A 111 -10.81 -9.78 -3.78
C ASP A 111 -11.61 -8.60 -4.36
N LEU A 112 -11.79 -7.51 -3.61
CA LEU A 112 -12.33 -6.25 -4.15
C LEU A 112 -11.49 -5.75 -5.34
N ALA A 113 -10.18 -5.72 -5.20
CA ALA A 113 -9.29 -5.27 -6.26
C ALA A 113 -9.31 -6.18 -7.49
N LYS A 114 -9.33 -7.51 -7.30
CA LYS A 114 -9.45 -8.48 -8.40
C LYS A 114 -10.77 -8.33 -9.16
N GLU A 115 -11.87 -8.08 -8.44
CA GLU A 115 -13.16 -7.84 -9.09
C GLU A 115 -13.11 -6.55 -9.92
N ALA A 116 -12.59 -5.47 -9.36
CA ALA A 116 -12.43 -4.19 -10.07
C ALA A 116 -11.46 -4.30 -11.27
N ALA A 117 -10.44 -5.14 -11.18
CA ALA A 117 -9.43 -5.37 -12.23
C ALA A 117 -9.96 -6.19 -13.43
N LYS A 118 -11.19 -6.70 -13.40
CA LYS A 118 -11.84 -7.28 -14.59
C LYS A 118 -12.01 -6.22 -15.67
N ASP A 119 -12.22 -4.96 -15.29
CA ASP A 119 -12.12 -3.81 -16.18
C ASP A 119 -10.63 -3.49 -16.43
N LYS A 120 -10.12 -3.82 -17.60
CA LYS A 120 -8.70 -3.67 -17.95
C LYS A 120 -8.25 -2.21 -18.12
N ASP A 121 -9.18 -1.29 -18.25
CA ASP A 121 -8.88 0.15 -18.31
C ASP A 121 -8.61 0.74 -16.92
N LYS A 122 -9.03 0.06 -15.86
CA LYS A 122 -8.77 0.45 -14.48
C LYS A 122 -7.34 0.09 -14.06
N LYS A 123 -6.68 0.98 -13.33
CA LYS A 123 -5.33 0.76 -12.78
C LYS A 123 -5.36 0.81 -11.26
N ILE A 124 -4.83 -0.21 -10.63
CA ILE A 124 -4.88 -0.37 -9.17
C ILE A 124 -3.45 -0.48 -8.64
N VAL A 125 -3.08 0.41 -7.73
CA VAL A 125 -1.77 0.40 -7.09
C VAL A 125 -1.96 0.32 -5.57
N PHE A 126 -1.44 -0.73 -4.99
CA PHE A 126 -1.26 -0.86 -3.55
C PHE A 126 0.14 -0.39 -3.18
N LEU A 127 0.23 0.57 -2.28
CA LEU A 127 1.46 0.85 -1.56
C LEU A 127 1.32 0.31 -0.14
N VAL A 128 2.12 -0.71 0.16
CA VAL A 128 2.15 -1.37 1.47
C VAL A 128 3.35 -0.84 2.24
N ASP A 129 3.08 0.01 3.24
CA ASP A 129 4.12 0.54 4.11
C ASP A 129 4.38 -0.42 5.26
N VAL A 130 5.56 -1.04 5.24
CA VAL A 130 5.97 -2.07 6.20
C VAL A 130 7.03 -1.56 7.18
N ALA A 131 7.04 -0.25 7.47
CA ALA A 131 8.06 0.36 8.33
C ALA A 131 8.19 -0.32 9.71
N TYR A 132 7.13 -0.93 10.21
CA TYR A 132 7.07 -1.57 11.55
C TYR A 132 7.00 -3.09 11.51
N ILE A 133 7.31 -3.73 10.38
CA ILE A 133 7.20 -5.18 10.22
C ILE A 133 8.04 -5.99 11.22
N ASP A 134 9.16 -5.43 11.70
CA ASP A 134 10.04 -6.09 12.66
C ASP A 134 9.58 -5.95 14.12
N PHE A 135 8.48 -5.23 14.38
CA PHE A 135 7.96 -4.99 15.72
C PHE A 135 6.69 -5.78 16.05
N VAL A 136 6.20 -6.59 15.10
CA VAL A 136 5.03 -7.45 15.33
C VAL A 136 5.45 -8.79 15.91
N ARG A 137 4.57 -9.39 16.73
CA ARG A 137 4.90 -10.51 17.62
C ARG A 137 5.28 -11.83 16.95
N ASP A 138 4.85 -12.06 15.72
CA ASP A 138 5.08 -13.31 14.99
C ASP A 138 5.73 -13.00 13.65
N ASP A 139 7.04 -13.16 13.59
CA ASP A 139 7.85 -12.86 12.42
C ASP A 139 7.43 -13.65 11.18
N ASP A 140 7.05 -14.92 11.36
CA ASP A 140 6.66 -15.77 10.24
C ASP A 140 5.24 -15.47 9.76
N ALA A 141 4.29 -15.29 10.68
CA ALA A 141 2.91 -14.94 10.33
C ALA A 141 2.83 -13.54 9.73
N SER A 142 3.58 -12.58 10.29
CA SER A 142 3.60 -11.19 9.82
C SER A 142 4.13 -10.99 8.40
N ARG A 143 4.81 -12.02 7.85
CA ARG A 143 5.38 -11.98 6.49
C ARG A 143 4.65 -12.88 5.48
N LYS A 144 3.68 -13.67 5.91
CA LYS A 144 2.93 -14.59 5.02
C LYS A 144 2.09 -13.83 3.98
N PHE A 145 1.56 -12.68 4.34
CA PHE A 145 0.70 -11.89 3.46
C PHE A 145 1.40 -11.47 2.15
N PHE A 146 2.74 -11.39 2.10
CA PHE A 146 3.46 -11.08 0.87
C PHE A 146 3.15 -12.07 -0.27
N LYS A 147 2.87 -13.33 0.05
CA LYS A 147 2.47 -14.33 -0.96
C LYS A 147 1.17 -13.96 -1.68
N LYS A 148 0.30 -13.22 -1.02
CA LYS A 148 -1.00 -12.82 -1.57
C LYS A 148 -0.87 -11.82 -2.72
N PHE A 149 0.28 -11.15 -2.84
CA PHE A 149 0.55 -10.20 -3.93
C PHE A 149 1.05 -10.87 -5.22
N GLY A 150 1.31 -12.16 -5.19
CA GLY A 150 1.63 -12.94 -6.38
C GLY A 150 0.41 -13.23 -7.24
N ASN A 151 0.64 -13.36 -8.56
CA ASN A 151 -0.40 -13.74 -9.54
C ASN A 151 -1.68 -12.88 -9.52
N LEU A 152 -1.58 -11.63 -9.11
CA LEU A 152 -2.68 -10.68 -9.23
C LEU A 152 -2.92 -10.32 -10.71
N PRO A 153 -4.12 -9.86 -11.10
CA PRO A 153 -4.36 -9.33 -12.44
C PRO A 153 -3.30 -8.32 -12.89
N SER A 154 -2.93 -8.32 -14.18
CA SER A 154 -1.84 -7.50 -14.71
C SER A 154 -2.01 -5.98 -14.53
N ASN A 155 -3.22 -5.50 -14.32
CA ASN A 155 -3.52 -4.10 -14.03
C ASN A 155 -3.52 -3.77 -12.52
N ILE A 156 -2.98 -4.67 -11.69
CA ILE A 156 -2.70 -4.45 -10.26
C ILE A 156 -1.19 -4.47 -10.04
N LEU A 157 -0.68 -3.40 -9.46
CA LEU A 157 0.71 -3.28 -9.00
C LEU A 157 0.72 -3.19 -7.48
N THR A 158 1.55 -3.99 -6.82
CA THR A 158 1.85 -3.83 -5.40
C THR A 158 3.25 -3.28 -5.22
N ILE A 159 3.39 -2.20 -4.46
CA ILE A 159 4.67 -1.60 -4.09
C ILE A 159 4.83 -1.70 -2.58
N VAL A 160 5.87 -2.39 -2.14
CA VAL A 160 6.22 -2.46 -0.71
C VAL A 160 7.24 -1.37 -0.41
N ALA A 161 6.88 -0.46 0.49
CA ALA A 161 7.79 0.58 0.99
C ALA A 161 8.54 0.04 2.22
N PHE A 162 9.79 -0.35 2.01
CA PHE A 162 10.68 -0.84 3.05
C PHE A 162 11.55 0.28 3.63
N SER A 163 11.79 0.24 4.94
CA SER A 163 12.61 1.22 5.64
C SER A 163 13.52 0.56 6.67
N MET A 164 14.81 0.92 6.66
CA MET A 164 15.75 0.52 7.71
C MET A 164 15.67 1.44 8.95
N SER A 165 14.88 2.49 8.90
CA SER A 165 14.83 3.53 9.95
C SER A 165 14.38 2.99 11.30
N LYS A 166 13.48 2.00 11.32
CA LYS A 166 12.86 1.46 12.55
C LYS A 166 13.50 0.14 12.96
N GLY A 167 13.31 -0.94 12.22
CA GLY A 167 13.81 -2.27 12.56
C GLY A 167 15.33 -2.35 12.73
N PHE A 168 16.09 -1.55 11.97
CA PHE A 168 17.54 -1.51 12.03
C PHE A 168 18.11 -0.32 12.82
N THR A 169 17.24 0.47 13.45
CA THR A 169 17.65 1.69 14.18
C THR A 169 18.50 2.67 13.36
N ALA A 170 18.41 2.61 12.04
CA ALA A 170 19.24 3.37 11.10
C ALA A 170 18.51 4.63 10.59
N TYR A 171 17.79 5.32 11.48
CA TYR A 171 16.90 6.44 11.14
C TYR A 171 17.59 7.56 10.34
N GLY A 172 18.78 7.97 10.77
CA GLY A 172 19.53 9.07 10.14
C GLY A 172 20.18 8.71 8.80
N MET A 173 20.34 7.43 8.49
CA MET A 173 21.03 6.98 7.27
C MET A 173 20.16 7.09 6.01
N ARG A 174 18.87 7.31 6.17
CA ARG A 174 17.88 7.43 5.07
C ARG A 174 17.97 6.27 4.07
N MET A 175 17.99 5.04 4.57
CA MET A 175 18.07 3.83 3.75
C MET A 175 16.72 3.13 3.70
N GLY A 176 16.29 2.75 2.50
CA GLY A 176 15.06 2.02 2.23
C GLY A 176 15.01 1.50 0.80
N ALA A 177 13.90 0.91 0.45
CA ALA A 177 13.65 0.40 -0.89
C ALA A 177 12.16 0.48 -1.25
N ALA A 178 11.86 0.66 -2.53
CA ALA A 178 10.58 0.35 -3.12
C ALA A 178 10.70 -1.02 -3.81
N ILE A 179 9.79 -1.94 -3.47
CA ILE A 179 9.76 -3.30 -4.03
C ILE A 179 8.46 -3.43 -4.82
N GLY A 180 8.56 -3.42 -6.14
CA GLY A 180 7.44 -3.62 -7.05
C GLY A 180 7.17 -5.11 -7.28
N ILE A 181 5.89 -5.50 -7.24
CA ILE A 181 5.41 -6.86 -7.47
C ILE A 181 4.26 -6.79 -8.48
N SER A 182 4.41 -7.44 -9.63
CA SER A 182 3.39 -7.50 -10.67
C SER A 182 3.41 -8.87 -11.37
N SER A 183 2.29 -9.28 -11.94
CA SER A 183 2.24 -10.42 -12.88
C SER A 183 2.64 -10.02 -14.30
N ASP A 184 2.83 -8.74 -14.56
CA ASP A 184 3.22 -8.15 -15.84
C ASP A 184 4.64 -7.59 -15.71
N GLU A 185 5.55 -8.02 -16.61
CA GLU A 185 6.95 -7.62 -16.56
C GLU A 185 7.14 -6.13 -16.86
N ASP A 186 6.43 -5.63 -17.86
CA ASP A 186 6.52 -4.22 -18.29
C ASP A 186 6.04 -3.25 -17.19
N ILE A 187 5.12 -3.71 -16.33
CA ILE A 187 4.62 -2.91 -15.21
C ILE A 187 5.59 -2.97 -14.02
N ALA A 188 6.32 -4.08 -13.88
CA ALA A 188 7.29 -4.25 -12.80
C ALA A 188 8.58 -3.44 -13.05
N GLU A 189 8.95 -3.18 -14.30
CA GLU A 189 10.12 -2.35 -14.69
C GLU A 189 9.87 -0.85 -14.52
#